data_26b45d77229001c01f324af50cd8135d
#
_entry.id   26b45d77229001c01f324af50cd8135d
#
_cell.length_a   1.000
_cell.length_b   1.000
_cell.length_c   1.000
_cell.angle_alpha   90.00
_cell.angle_beta   90.00
_cell.angle_gamma   90.00
#
_symmetry.space_group_name_H-M   'P 1'
#
loop_
_entity.id
_entity.type
_entity.pdbx_description
1 polymer ?
#
loop_
_entity_poly.entity_id
_entity_poly.type
_entity_poly.pdbx_seq_one_letter_code
_entity_poly.pdbx_strand_id
1 'polypeptide(L)'
;MSGWKAWLVVPAADRVAREQTLEHLAEKDFVVTSHEVSRDGPWRIEIFGHGDRSEVQAAIDADWRWEDLPDKDWVAENQRSFRPFAVGPFWVHPSHVVDGRPAGLLPLRIDAGLAFGTGTHATTRGCLELLATLDPSETTNAVDVGCGSGILAIAMAKLWRRPVLGGDNDAEAVAVAEENASLNGVGERCRFVVSAGLEAPELAGRAAYDLVVANILAGPLVDLSEPFAAAVRPGGRVLLSGLLVEQAALVLSTYARRGFAFERRLDLETGGAWWRTLLLRRI
;
A
#
# COMPACT_ATOMS: atom_id res chain seq x y z
N MET A 1 -7.29 -21.99 14.09
CA MET A 1 -6.74 -23.18 13.36
C MET A 1 -5.24 -22.99 13.28
N SER A 2 -4.43 -24.02 13.61
CA SER A 2 -2.96 -23.93 13.58
C SER A 2 -2.48 -23.67 12.14
N GLY A 3 -1.70 -22.61 11.97
CA GLY A 3 -1.03 -22.32 10.72
C GLY A 3 0.20 -23.20 10.53
N TRP A 4 0.67 -23.32 9.31
CA TRP A 4 1.90 -24.01 8.96
C TRP A 4 2.55 -23.36 7.75
N LYS A 5 3.85 -23.61 7.57
CA LYS A 5 4.54 -23.28 6.33
C LYS A 5 5.37 -24.47 5.83
N ALA A 6 5.48 -24.56 4.52
CA ALA A 6 6.46 -25.41 3.86
C ALA A 6 7.47 -24.52 3.12
N TRP A 7 8.74 -24.90 3.10
CA TRP A 7 9.75 -24.10 2.41
C TRP A 7 10.87 -24.93 1.81
N LEU A 8 11.43 -24.39 0.71
CA LEU A 8 12.56 -24.98 -0.02
C LEU A 8 13.52 -23.87 -0.42
N VAL A 9 14.83 -24.16 -0.40
CA VAL A 9 15.85 -23.27 -0.94
C VAL A 9 16.34 -23.83 -2.26
N VAL A 10 16.28 -23.03 -3.32
CA VAL A 10 16.64 -23.42 -4.69
C VAL A 10 17.70 -22.49 -5.27
N PRO A 11 18.54 -22.94 -6.20
CA PRO A 11 19.38 -22.05 -7.00
C PRO A 11 18.53 -21.02 -7.76
N ALA A 12 19.09 -19.83 -7.99
CA ALA A 12 18.36 -18.75 -8.71
C ALA A 12 17.86 -19.20 -10.09
N ALA A 13 18.59 -20.09 -10.78
CA ALA A 13 18.21 -20.62 -12.07
C ALA A 13 16.92 -21.48 -12.05
N ASP A 14 16.63 -22.13 -10.93
CA ASP A 14 15.50 -23.05 -10.79
C ASP A 14 14.24 -22.37 -10.21
N ARG A 15 14.37 -21.14 -9.73
CA ARG A 15 13.30 -20.40 -9.06
C ARG A 15 12.03 -20.32 -9.89
N VAL A 16 12.12 -19.79 -11.11
CA VAL A 16 10.95 -19.51 -11.97
C VAL A 16 10.20 -20.79 -12.30
N ALA A 17 10.92 -21.87 -12.61
CA ALA A 17 10.30 -23.16 -12.89
C ALA A 17 9.56 -23.73 -11.66
N ARG A 18 10.13 -23.55 -10.47
CA ARG A 18 9.48 -23.97 -9.21
C ARG A 18 8.25 -23.13 -8.87
N GLU A 19 8.33 -21.81 -9.00
CA GLU A 19 7.19 -20.92 -8.79
C GLU A 19 6.02 -21.28 -9.72
N GLN A 20 6.28 -21.50 -11.00
CA GLN A 20 5.26 -21.90 -11.98
C GLN A 20 4.56 -23.21 -11.61
N THR A 21 5.27 -24.19 -11.04
CA THR A 21 4.63 -25.43 -10.58
C THR A 21 3.68 -25.25 -9.41
N LEU A 22 3.77 -24.11 -8.70
CA LEU A 22 3.00 -23.79 -7.51
C LEU A 22 1.89 -22.76 -7.76
N GLU A 23 1.79 -22.19 -8.98
CA GLU A 23 0.77 -21.17 -9.31
C GLU A 23 -0.64 -21.63 -8.97
N HIS A 24 -0.97 -22.90 -9.20
CA HIS A 24 -2.28 -23.46 -8.88
C HIS A 24 -2.61 -23.47 -7.38
N LEU A 25 -1.61 -23.40 -6.50
CA LEU A 25 -1.82 -23.29 -5.05
C LEU A 25 -2.21 -21.85 -4.66
N ALA A 26 -1.67 -20.86 -5.36
CA ALA A 26 -2.01 -19.44 -5.12
C ALA A 26 -3.46 -19.10 -5.55
N GLU A 27 -4.07 -19.90 -6.45
CA GLU A 27 -5.50 -19.77 -6.80
C GLU A 27 -6.44 -20.35 -5.73
N LYS A 28 -5.87 -21.00 -4.72
CA LYS A 28 -6.56 -21.58 -3.57
C LYS A 28 -6.15 -20.79 -2.32
N ASP A 29 -6.59 -21.19 -1.17
CA ASP A 29 -6.34 -20.46 0.10
C ASP A 29 -4.88 -20.58 0.63
N PHE A 30 -3.88 -20.74 -0.28
CA PHE A 30 -2.47 -20.81 0.07
C PHE A 30 -1.71 -19.57 -0.40
N VAL A 31 -0.81 -19.07 0.46
CA VAL A 31 0.09 -17.97 0.11
C VAL A 31 1.44 -18.52 -0.29
N VAL A 32 1.85 -18.28 -1.54
CA VAL A 32 3.17 -18.66 -2.05
C VAL A 32 4.03 -17.41 -2.14
N THR A 33 5.20 -17.43 -1.50
CA THR A 33 6.16 -16.31 -1.53
C THR A 33 7.55 -16.80 -1.90
N SER A 34 8.38 -15.93 -2.45
CA SER A 34 9.79 -16.22 -2.66
C SER A 34 10.65 -15.00 -2.36
N HIS A 35 11.82 -15.23 -1.79
CA HIS A 35 12.80 -14.18 -1.52
C HIS A 35 14.23 -14.69 -1.65
N GLU A 36 15.13 -13.82 -2.00
CA GLU A 36 16.55 -14.13 -2.10
C GLU A 36 17.17 -14.29 -0.70
N VAL A 37 17.89 -15.40 -0.49
CA VAL A 37 18.51 -15.68 0.83
C VAL A 37 19.74 -14.80 1.08
N SER A 38 20.48 -14.48 0.00
CA SER A 38 21.61 -13.58 0.02
C SER A 38 21.84 -12.99 -1.36
N ARG A 39 22.45 -11.81 -1.45
CA ARG A 39 22.68 -11.12 -2.72
C ARG A 39 23.34 -12.03 -3.76
N ASP A 40 22.70 -12.16 -4.93
CA ASP A 40 23.08 -13.05 -6.04
C ASP A 40 23.13 -14.55 -5.62
N GLY A 41 22.42 -14.90 -4.52
CA GLY A 41 22.42 -16.23 -3.91
C GLY A 41 21.21 -17.09 -4.25
N PRO A 42 21.01 -18.18 -3.49
CA PRO A 42 19.84 -19.02 -3.65
C PRO A 42 18.57 -18.33 -3.19
N TRP A 43 17.44 -18.80 -3.68
CA TRP A 43 16.11 -18.31 -3.35
C TRP A 43 15.41 -19.27 -2.39
N ARG A 44 14.67 -18.71 -1.44
CA ARG A 44 13.76 -19.47 -0.59
C ARG A 44 12.34 -19.27 -1.11
N ILE A 45 11.66 -20.38 -1.40
CA ILE A 45 10.25 -20.42 -1.74
C ILE A 45 9.51 -20.91 -0.51
N GLU A 46 8.45 -20.23 -0.09
CA GLU A 46 7.65 -20.57 1.08
C GLU A 46 6.17 -20.65 0.69
N ILE A 47 5.48 -21.66 1.22
CA ILE A 47 4.03 -21.84 1.09
C ILE A 47 3.47 -21.76 2.49
N PHE A 48 2.47 -20.91 2.70
CA PHE A 48 1.77 -20.76 3.96
C PHE A 48 0.34 -21.26 3.82
N GLY A 49 -0.17 -21.93 4.85
CA GLY A 49 -1.54 -22.42 4.89
C GLY A 49 -2.03 -22.64 6.32
N HIS A 50 -3.31 -22.95 6.42
CA HIS A 50 -3.99 -23.29 7.66
C HIS A 50 -4.69 -24.63 7.55
N GLY A 51 -4.76 -25.39 8.65
CA GLY A 51 -5.47 -26.67 8.71
C GLY A 51 -4.81 -27.79 7.91
N ASP A 52 -5.55 -28.39 6.97
CA ASP A 52 -5.11 -29.57 6.21
C ASP A 52 -3.96 -29.25 5.25
N ARG A 53 -2.97 -30.13 5.21
CA ARG A 53 -1.75 -30.02 4.38
C ARG A 53 -1.76 -30.93 3.16
N SER A 54 -2.76 -31.80 3.04
CA SER A 54 -2.75 -32.92 2.08
C SER A 54 -2.59 -32.44 0.64
N GLU A 55 -3.18 -31.30 0.30
CA GLU A 55 -3.13 -30.76 -1.05
C GLU A 55 -1.73 -30.23 -1.39
N VAL A 56 -1.11 -29.49 -0.48
CA VAL A 56 0.27 -29.01 -0.68
C VAL A 56 1.25 -30.17 -0.65
N GLN A 57 1.05 -31.18 0.23
CA GLN A 57 1.87 -32.38 0.26
C GLN A 57 1.83 -33.16 -1.06
N ALA A 58 0.69 -33.13 -1.76
CA ALA A 58 0.56 -33.75 -3.06
C ALA A 58 1.24 -32.97 -4.21
N ALA A 59 1.42 -31.67 -4.02
CA ALA A 59 1.97 -30.74 -5.01
C ALA A 59 3.50 -30.57 -4.92
N ILE A 60 4.12 -30.94 -3.80
CA ILE A 60 5.54 -30.72 -3.54
C ILE A 60 6.28 -32.04 -3.30
N ASP A 61 7.59 -32.05 -3.53
CA ASP A 61 8.46 -33.20 -3.32
C ASP A 61 8.99 -33.29 -1.88
N ALA A 62 9.74 -34.35 -1.59
CA ALA A 62 10.24 -34.65 -0.24
C ALA A 62 11.32 -33.67 0.29
N ASP A 63 11.86 -32.81 -0.58
CA ASP A 63 12.94 -31.88 -0.23
C ASP A 63 12.44 -30.66 0.53
N TRP A 64 11.11 -30.46 0.55
CA TRP A 64 10.48 -29.36 1.28
C TRP A 64 10.51 -29.61 2.79
N ARG A 65 10.82 -28.54 3.53
CA ARG A 65 10.78 -28.57 4.99
C ARG A 65 9.45 -27.99 5.48
N TRP A 66 8.94 -28.59 6.55
CA TRP A 66 7.69 -28.20 7.17
C TRP A 66 7.94 -27.59 8.55
N GLU A 67 7.21 -26.55 8.86
CA GLU A 67 7.24 -25.88 10.16
C GLU A 67 5.81 -25.56 10.60
N ASP A 68 5.44 -25.97 11.80
CA ASP A 68 4.19 -25.55 12.41
C ASP A 68 4.33 -24.10 12.87
N LEU A 69 3.44 -23.26 12.40
CA LEU A 69 3.36 -21.90 12.89
C LEU A 69 2.56 -21.91 14.20
N PRO A 70 3.08 -21.28 15.25
CA PRO A 70 2.32 -21.14 16.47
C PRO A 70 0.98 -20.45 16.17
N ASP A 71 -0.08 -20.85 16.88
CA ASP A 71 -1.39 -20.20 16.82
C ASP A 71 -1.26 -18.81 17.48
N LYS A 72 -0.54 -17.93 16.77
CA LYS A 72 -0.30 -16.56 17.17
C LYS A 72 -1.23 -15.68 16.37
N ASP A 73 -1.91 -14.81 17.06
CA ASP A 73 -2.57 -13.68 16.45
C ASP A 73 -1.51 -12.70 15.93
N TRP A 74 -1.05 -12.97 14.69
CA TRP A 74 -0.04 -12.16 14.00
C TRP A 74 -0.50 -10.72 13.82
N VAL A 75 -1.81 -10.50 13.73
CA VAL A 75 -2.41 -9.16 13.64
C VAL A 75 -2.18 -8.44 14.97
N ALA A 76 -2.49 -9.09 16.09
CA ALA A 76 -2.26 -8.51 17.41
C ALA A 76 -0.76 -8.32 17.71
N GLU A 77 0.13 -9.19 17.21
CA GLU A 77 1.58 -9.05 17.40
C GLU A 77 2.14 -7.92 16.54
N ASN A 78 1.72 -7.80 15.29
CA ASN A 78 2.04 -6.65 14.43
C ASN A 78 1.53 -5.34 15.01
N GLN A 79 0.31 -5.33 15.53
CA GLN A 79 -0.24 -4.17 16.23
C GLN A 79 0.59 -3.78 17.46
N ARG A 80 1.03 -4.74 18.26
CA ARG A 80 1.87 -4.48 19.46
C ARG A 80 3.30 -4.04 19.10
N SER A 81 3.83 -4.50 17.98
CA SER A 81 5.17 -4.13 17.51
C SER A 81 5.21 -2.76 16.84
N PHE A 82 4.06 -2.23 16.43
CA PHE A 82 3.98 -0.94 15.77
C PHE A 82 4.37 0.19 16.74
N ARG A 83 5.52 0.83 16.48
CA ARG A 83 6.03 1.96 17.25
C ARG A 83 5.57 3.27 16.64
N PRO A 84 5.07 4.22 17.46
CA PRO A 84 4.75 5.57 16.97
C PRO A 84 5.96 6.25 16.35
N PHE A 85 5.72 7.03 15.30
CA PHE A 85 6.76 7.82 14.64
C PHE A 85 6.20 9.15 14.11
N ALA A 86 7.11 10.11 13.93
CA ALA A 86 6.79 11.38 13.30
C ALA A 86 7.18 11.35 11.81
N VAL A 87 6.35 11.95 10.95
CA VAL A 87 6.62 12.18 9.53
C VAL A 87 5.95 13.47 9.08
N GLY A 88 6.72 14.44 8.59
CA GLY A 88 6.19 15.78 8.32
C GLY A 88 5.45 16.36 9.53
N PRO A 89 4.23 16.89 9.37
CA PRO A 89 3.41 17.41 10.46
C PRO A 89 2.65 16.31 11.23
N PHE A 90 2.82 15.04 10.91
CA PHE A 90 2.02 13.95 11.45
C PHE A 90 2.77 13.16 12.52
N TRP A 91 2.02 12.69 13.50
CA TRP A 91 2.41 11.66 14.45
C TRP A 91 1.54 10.44 14.22
N VAL A 92 2.14 9.40 13.62
CA VAL A 92 1.45 8.14 13.30
C VAL A 92 1.60 7.20 14.48
N HIS A 93 0.47 6.67 14.96
CA HIS A 93 0.46 5.81 16.16
C HIS A 93 -0.71 4.82 16.13
N PRO A 94 -0.56 3.63 16.76
CA PRO A 94 -1.66 2.69 16.97
C PRO A 94 -2.60 3.14 18.10
N SER A 95 -3.79 2.57 18.15
CA SER A 95 -4.83 2.89 19.16
C SER A 95 -4.40 2.70 20.60
N HIS A 96 -3.58 1.69 20.88
CA HIS A 96 -3.12 1.38 22.22
C HIS A 96 -2.08 2.38 22.78
N VAL A 97 -1.55 3.27 21.93
CA VAL A 97 -0.63 4.32 22.34
C VAL A 97 -1.39 5.65 22.43
N VAL A 98 -1.71 6.05 23.65
CA VAL A 98 -2.48 7.29 23.92
C VAL A 98 -1.61 8.46 24.35
N ASP A 99 -0.39 8.20 24.82
CA ASP A 99 0.54 9.19 25.35
C ASP A 99 1.77 9.36 24.46
N GLY A 100 2.53 10.44 24.72
CA GLY A 100 3.82 10.66 24.06
C GLY A 100 3.76 11.40 22.71
N ARG A 101 2.59 11.99 22.36
CA ARG A 101 2.48 12.81 21.15
C ARG A 101 3.37 14.06 21.25
N PRO A 102 4.30 14.28 20.31
CA PRO A 102 5.07 15.53 20.25
C PRO A 102 4.14 16.73 20.03
N ALA A 103 4.45 17.85 20.70
CA ALA A 103 3.68 19.08 20.57
C ALA A 103 3.67 19.56 19.10
N GLY A 104 2.51 20.04 18.64
CA GLY A 104 2.35 20.59 17.29
C GLY A 104 2.10 19.57 16.18
N LEU A 105 2.28 18.28 16.42
CA LEU A 105 1.99 17.25 15.40
C LEU A 105 0.51 16.85 15.39
N LEU A 106 -0.01 16.59 14.19
CA LEU A 106 -1.34 16.04 13.97
C LEU A 106 -1.33 14.53 14.21
N PRO A 107 -2.14 13.99 15.13
CA PRO A 107 -2.18 12.55 15.33
C PRO A 107 -2.87 11.86 14.15
N LEU A 108 -2.25 10.80 13.64
CA LEU A 108 -2.83 9.83 12.72
C LEU A 108 -2.87 8.48 13.44
N ARG A 109 -4.05 8.15 13.94
CA ARG A 109 -4.30 6.89 14.64
C ARG A 109 -4.64 5.82 13.61
N ILE A 110 -3.74 4.89 13.43
CA ILE A 110 -3.88 3.81 12.45
C ILE A 110 -3.66 2.49 13.15
N ASP A 111 -4.68 1.67 13.17
CA ASP A 111 -4.57 0.30 13.60
C ASP A 111 -4.25 -0.58 12.39
N ALA A 112 -3.14 -1.30 12.51
CA ALA A 112 -2.76 -2.30 11.54
C ALA A 112 -3.74 -3.48 11.67
N GLY A 113 -4.73 -3.52 10.79
CA GLY A 113 -5.53 -4.71 10.55
C GLY A 113 -4.85 -5.65 9.55
N LEU A 114 -5.62 -6.41 8.81
CA LEU A 114 -5.16 -7.20 7.66
C LEU A 114 -4.80 -6.32 6.46
N ALA A 115 -5.28 -5.07 6.42
CA ALA A 115 -5.02 -4.13 5.32
C ALA A 115 -3.58 -3.58 5.35
N PHE A 116 -2.98 -3.44 4.17
CA PHE A 116 -1.68 -2.79 3.98
C PHE A 116 -1.74 -1.29 4.33
N GLY A 117 -0.62 -0.72 4.81
CA GLY A 117 -0.49 0.73 4.97
C GLY A 117 -0.48 1.24 6.41
N THR A 118 0.25 0.59 7.32
CA THR A 118 0.47 1.09 8.70
C THR A 118 1.24 2.42 8.77
N GLY A 119 1.76 2.90 7.64
CA GLY A 119 2.56 4.12 7.56
C GLY A 119 4.06 3.93 7.84
N THR A 120 4.50 2.76 8.31
CA THR A 120 5.92 2.50 8.62
C THR A 120 6.77 2.36 7.37
N HIS A 121 6.19 1.90 6.26
CA HIS A 121 6.90 1.71 4.99
C HIS A 121 7.31 3.04 4.36
N ALA A 122 8.48 3.05 3.70
CA ALA A 122 9.04 4.22 3.03
C ALA A 122 8.08 4.90 2.05
N THR A 123 7.27 4.11 1.32
CA THR A 123 6.30 4.62 0.35
C THR A 123 5.19 5.46 1.00
N THR A 124 4.62 5.02 2.12
CA THR A 124 3.61 5.78 2.85
C THR A 124 4.22 7.03 3.49
N ARG A 125 5.42 6.91 4.06
CA ARG A 125 6.14 8.07 4.62
C ARG A 125 6.42 9.11 3.56
N GLY A 126 6.87 8.71 2.37
CA GLY A 126 7.12 9.62 1.25
C GLY A 126 5.85 10.34 0.80
N CYS A 127 4.70 9.65 0.75
CA CYS A 127 3.42 10.29 0.47
C CYS A 127 3.06 11.34 1.53
N LEU A 128 3.13 10.98 2.82
CA LEU A 128 2.80 11.90 3.92
C LEU A 128 3.67 13.16 3.92
N GLU A 129 4.98 13.01 3.65
CA GLU A 129 5.90 14.13 3.53
C GLU A 129 5.55 15.06 2.36
N LEU A 130 5.30 14.51 1.17
CA LEU A 130 4.95 15.32 0.00
C LEU A 130 3.56 15.96 0.14
N LEU A 131 2.57 15.26 0.68
CA LEU A 131 1.24 15.82 0.98
C LEU A 131 1.33 17.05 1.87
N ALA A 132 2.20 17.04 2.87
CA ALA A 132 2.40 18.16 3.78
C ALA A 132 2.97 19.43 3.11
N THR A 133 3.53 19.30 1.90
CA THR A 133 4.10 20.42 1.15
C THR A 133 3.11 21.06 0.16
N LEU A 134 1.93 20.44 -0.05
CA LEU A 134 0.93 20.92 -0.99
C LEU A 134 0.11 22.07 -0.40
N ASP A 135 -0.21 23.06 -1.24
CA ASP A 135 -1.08 24.17 -0.84
C ASP A 135 -2.53 23.64 -0.70
N PRO A 136 -3.15 23.80 0.48
CA PRO A 136 -4.54 23.42 0.69
C PRO A 136 -5.53 24.15 -0.25
N SER A 137 -5.20 25.33 -0.72
CA SER A 137 -6.06 26.09 -1.63
C SER A 137 -6.15 25.48 -3.02
N GLU A 138 -5.12 24.72 -3.43
CA GLU A 138 -5.04 24.03 -4.72
C GLU A 138 -5.52 22.56 -4.66
N THR A 139 -5.88 22.07 -3.47
CA THR A 139 -6.24 20.65 -3.25
C THR A 139 -7.62 20.53 -2.59
N THR A 140 -8.67 20.91 -3.33
CA THR A 140 -10.05 20.96 -2.80
C THR A 140 -10.85 19.69 -3.09
N ASN A 141 -10.49 18.96 -4.13
CA ASN A 141 -11.10 17.71 -4.58
C ASN A 141 -10.02 16.64 -4.74
N ALA A 142 -9.86 15.79 -3.74
CA ALA A 142 -8.82 14.78 -3.68
C ALA A 142 -9.38 13.37 -3.54
N VAL A 143 -8.67 12.39 -4.11
CA VAL A 143 -8.98 10.97 -3.98
C VAL A 143 -7.71 10.16 -3.71
N ASP A 144 -7.86 9.11 -2.87
CA ASP A 144 -6.85 8.10 -2.55
C ASP A 144 -7.25 6.78 -3.23
N VAL A 145 -6.47 6.33 -4.19
CA VAL A 145 -6.73 5.12 -5.01
C VAL A 145 -5.82 3.98 -4.54
N GLY A 146 -6.43 2.85 -4.19
CA GLY A 146 -5.75 1.79 -3.44
C GLY A 146 -5.49 2.26 -2.01
N CYS A 147 -6.57 2.68 -1.31
CA CYS A 147 -6.44 3.41 -0.05
C CYS A 147 -5.96 2.54 1.13
N GLY A 148 -6.08 1.21 1.04
CA GLY A 148 -5.69 0.28 2.10
C GLY A 148 -6.28 0.67 3.46
N SER A 149 -5.43 0.95 4.44
CA SER A 149 -5.83 1.42 5.78
C SER A 149 -6.51 2.80 5.81
N GLY A 150 -6.56 3.53 4.69
CA GLY A 150 -7.09 4.88 4.59
C GLY A 150 -6.14 5.99 5.09
N ILE A 151 -4.90 5.65 5.46
CA ILE A 151 -3.99 6.60 6.12
C ILE A 151 -3.77 7.89 5.32
N LEU A 152 -3.65 7.82 3.98
CA LEU A 152 -3.39 8.99 3.14
C LEU A 152 -4.66 9.85 3.01
N ALA A 153 -5.83 9.25 2.81
CA ALA A 153 -7.11 9.96 2.81
C ALA A 153 -7.37 10.64 4.15
N ILE A 154 -7.13 9.95 5.27
CA ILE A 154 -7.28 10.49 6.62
C ILE A 154 -6.30 11.65 6.86
N ALA A 155 -5.04 11.49 6.42
CA ALA A 155 -4.04 12.55 6.52
C ALA A 155 -4.47 13.82 5.77
N MET A 156 -4.94 13.69 4.53
CA MET A 156 -5.48 14.78 3.72
C MET A 156 -6.68 15.44 4.41
N ALA A 157 -7.65 14.65 4.88
CA ALA A 157 -8.85 15.16 5.55
C ALA A 157 -8.53 15.93 6.85
N LYS A 158 -7.53 15.49 7.62
CA LYS A 158 -7.08 16.19 8.84
C LYS A 158 -6.29 17.45 8.53
N LEU A 159 -5.37 17.37 7.55
CA LEU A 159 -4.49 18.47 7.19
C LEU A 159 -5.28 19.65 6.58
N TRP A 160 -6.18 19.34 5.65
CA TRP A 160 -6.89 20.35 4.88
C TRP A 160 -8.32 20.63 5.38
N ARG A 161 -8.83 19.81 6.30
CA ARG A 161 -10.20 19.91 6.85
C ARG A 161 -11.27 19.90 5.76
N ARG A 162 -11.09 19.09 4.73
CA ARG A 162 -11.95 18.97 3.54
C ARG A 162 -12.39 17.53 3.31
N PRO A 163 -13.48 17.31 2.57
CA PRO A 163 -13.87 15.97 2.14
C PRO A 163 -12.81 15.34 1.24
N VAL A 164 -12.54 14.06 1.46
CA VAL A 164 -11.64 13.24 0.67
C VAL A 164 -12.36 11.93 0.33
N LEU A 165 -12.20 11.46 -0.89
CA LEU A 165 -12.65 10.14 -1.31
C LEU A 165 -11.50 9.13 -1.23
N GLY A 166 -11.83 7.88 -0.96
CA GLY A 166 -10.91 6.76 -1.08
C GLY A 166 -11.56 5.60 -1.81
N GLY A 167 -10.78 4.81 -2.51
CA GLY A 167 -11.23 3.58 -3.14
C GLY A 167 -10.20 2.48 -3.03
N ASP A 168 -10.67 1.26 -2.82
CA ASP A 168 -9.84 0.06 -2.86
C ASP A 168 -10.63 -1.06 -3.54
N ASN A 169 -9.95 -1.98 -4.21
CA ASN A 169 -10.61 -3.14 -4.81
C ASN A 169 -10.95 -4.22 -3.77
N ASP A 170 -10.37 -4.13 -2.58
CA ASP A 170 -10.65 -5.00 -1.46
C ASP A 170 -11.69 -4.36 -0.51
N ALA A 171 -12.83 -5.02 -0.37
CA ALA A 171 -13.90 -4.57 0.54
C ALA A 171 -13.47 -4.58 2.02
N GLU A 172 -12.54 -5.44 2.40
CA GLU A 172 -12.00 -5.51 3.76
C GLU A 172 -11.11 -4.29 4.05
N ALA A 173 -10.28 -3.89 3.06
CA ALA A 173 -9.50 -2.65 3.15
C ALA A 173 -10.40 -1.42 3.29
N VAL A 174 -11.50 -1.35 2.53
CA VAL A 174 -12.50 -0.27 2.64
C VAL A 174 -13.08 -0.20 4.05
N ALA A 175 -13.48 -1.33 4.64
CA ALA A 175 -14.02 -1.37 5.99
C ALA A 175 -12.99 -0.89 7.03
N VAL A 176 -11.73 -1.31 6.91
CA VAL A 176 -10.63 -0.86 7.78
C VAL A 176 -10.39 0.65 7.63
N ALA A 177 -10.44 1.19 6.41
CA ALA A 177 -10.29 2.62 6.17
C ALA A 177 -11.41 3.44 6.82
N GLU A 178 -12.66 2.98 6.77
CA GLU A 178 -13.81 3.61 7.43
C GLU A 178 -13.66 3.62 8.96
N GLU A 179 -13.23 2.49 9.53
CA GLU A 179 -12.97 2.39 10.96
C GLU A 179 -11.85 3.35 11.39
N ASN A 180 -10.72 3.36 10.67
CA ASN A 180 -9.61 4.27 10.94
C ASN A 180 -10.04 5.74 10.80
N ALA A 181 -10.86 6.10 9.82
CA ALA A 181 -11.38 7.47 9.66
C ALA A 181 -12.25 7.87 10.85
N SER A 182 -13.10 6.96 11.34
CA SER A 182 -13.91 7.16 12.54
C SER A 182 -13.03 7.38 13.77
N LEU A 183 -12.03 6.52 14.00
CA LEU A 183 -11.05 6.64 15.10
C LEU A 183 -10.28 7.97 15.08
N ASN A 184 -10.10 8.54 13.90
CA ASN A 184 -9.44 9.83 13.70
C ASN A 184 -10.37 11.04 13.79
N GLY A 185 -11.68 10.86 13.97
CA GLY A 185 -12.68 11.92 14.00
C GLY A 185 -12.88 12.63 12.66
N VAL A 186 -12.62 11.92 11.55
CA VAL A 186 -12.81 12.42 10.16
C VAL A 186 -13.76 11.54 9.32
N GLY A 187 -14.51 10.64 9.95
CA GLY A 187 -15.44 9.75 9.25
C GLY A 187 -16.45 10.49 8.37
N GLU A 188 -16.94 11.65 8.79
CA GLU A 188 -17.83 12.48 7.96
C GLU A 188 -17.12 13.20 6.78
N ARG A 189 -15.79 13.26 6.80
CA ARG A 189 -14.97 13.88 5.75
C ARG A 189 -14.33 12.87 4.81
N CYS A 190 -14.20 11.62 5.24
CA CYS A 190 -13.67 10.55 4.41
C CYS A 190 -14.81 9.64 3.99
N ARG A 191 -14.94 9.40 2.69
CA ARG A 191 -15.86 8.39 2.15
C ARG A 191 -15.05 7.38 1.36
N PHE A 192 -15.19 6.12 1.72
CA PHE A 192 -14.51 5.02 1.06
C PHE A 192 -15.51 4.16 0.28
N VAL A 193 -15.05 3.60 -0.83
CA VAL A 193 -15.88 2.75 -1.70
C VAL A 193 -15.05 1.61 -2.28
N VAL A 194 -15.69 0.48 -2.52
CA VAL A 194 -15.04 -0.62 -3.26
C VAL A 194 -14.94 -0.22 -4.73
N SER A 195 -13.72 -0.15 -5.26
CA SER A 195 -13.48 0.32 -6.62
C SER A 195 -12.18 -0.22 -7.21
N ALA A 196 -12.23 -0.73 -8.43
CA ALA A 196 -11.04 -0.95 -9.24
C ALA A 196 -10.60 0.40 -9.82
N GLY A 197 -9.54 0.98 -9.27
CA GLY A 197 -9.10 2.32 -9.63
C GLY A 197 -10.18 3.39 -9.37
N LEU A 198 -10.64 4.06 -10.42
CA LEU A 198 -11.65 5.13 -10.36
C LEU A 198 -13.03 4.71 -10.95
N GLU A 199 -13.31 3.41 -11.09
CA GLU A 199 -14.50 2.91 -11.80
C GLU A 199 -15.80 3.08 -11.01
N ALA A 200 -15.74 3.10 -9.67
CA ALA A 200 -16.96 3.29 -8.88
C ALA A 200 -17.65 4.61 -9.23
N PRO A 201 -18.99 4.63 -9.39
CA PRO A 201 -19.74 5.83 -9.77
C PRO A 201 -19.47 7.04 -8.87
N GLU A 202 -19.24 6.81 -7.58
CA GLU A 202 -18.91 7.84 -6.60
C GLU A 202 -17.58 8.52 -6.88
N LEU A 203 -16.60 7.78 -7.41
CA LEU A 203 -15.29 8.30 -7.78
C LEU A 203 -15.34 8.89 -9.19
N ALA A 204 -15.87 8.17 -10.16
CA ALA A 204 -15.98 8.62 -11.55
C ALA A 204 -16.83 9.91 -11.67
N GLY A 205 -17.93 10.00 -10.92
CA GLY A 205 -18.82 11.16 -10.91
C GLY A 205 -18.21 12.44 -10.31
N ARG A 206 -17.06 12.31 -9.63
CA ARG A 206 -16.30 13.43 -9.08
C ARG A 206 -15.06 13.79 -9.89
N ALA A 207 -14.89 13.25 -11.08
CA ALA A 207 -13.80 13.61 -11.99
C ALA A 207 -13.60 15.14 -12.09
N ALA A 208 -12.40 15.56 -12.51
CA ALA A 208 -11.81 16.88 -12.34
C ALA A 208 -11.15 17.05 -10.96
N TYR A 209 -10.45 15.98 -10.53
CA TYR A 209 -9.69 16.00 -9.29
C TYR A 209 -8.54 17.02 -9.34
N ASP A 210 -8.35 17.70 -8.22
CA ASP A 210 -7.14 18.51 -7.97
C ASP A 210 -5.93 17.63 -7.67
N LEU A 211 -6.19 16.49 -6.98
CA LEU A 211 -5.17 15.55 -6.58
C LEU A 211 -5.70 14.11 -6.60
N VAL A 212 -4.99 13.25 -7.28
CA VAL A 212 -5.10 11.79 -7.14
C VAL A 212 -3.86 11.29 -6.42
N VAL A 213 -4.05 10.57 -5.32
CA VAL A 213 -2.99 9.87 -4.59
C VAL A 213 -3.11 8.39 -4.89
N ALA A 214 -2.00 7.71 -5.16
CA ALA A 214 -1.96 6.26 -5.31
C ALA A 214 -0.63 5.70 -4.79
N ASN A 215 -0.71 4.90 -3.73
CA ASN A 215 0.43 4.19 -3.15
C ASN A 215 0.28 2.69 -3.40
N ILE A 216 0.44 2.29 -4.66
CA ILE A 216 0.25 0.92 -5.17
C ILE A 216 1.43 0.49 -6.01
N LEU A 217 1.50 -0.77 -6.44
CA LEU A 217 2.60 -1.29 -7.23
C LEU A 217 2.76 -0.58 -8.59
N ALA A 218 3.97 -0.60 -9.13
CA ALA A 218 4.32 0.09 -10.38
C ALA A 218 3.51 -0.37 -11.59
N GLY A 219 3.19 -1.66 -11.71
CA GLY A 219 2.34 -2.20 -12.79
C GLY A 219 0.96 -1.52 -12.83
N PRO A 220 0.15 -1.65 -11.77
CA PRO A 220 -1.13 -0.95 -11.64
C PRO A 220 -1.04 0.58 -11.84
N LEU A 221 0.04 1.25 -11.39
CA LEU A 221 0.24 2.68 -11.67
C LEU A 221 0.35 2.97 -13.18
N VAL A 222 1.01 2.09 -13.95
CA VAL A 222 1.10 2.21 -15.41
C VAL A 222 -0.29 2.02 -16.04
N ASP A 223 -1.04 1.02 -15.63
CA ASP A 223 -2.37 0.69 -16.15
C ASP A 223 -3.37 1.82 -15.88
N LEU A 224 -3.33 2.42 -14.69
CA LEU A 224 -4.20 3.52 -14.28
C LEU A 224 -3.79 4.89 -14.84
N SER A 225 -2.71 4.98 -15.63
CA SER A 225 -2.22 6.27 -16.16
C SER A 225 -3.23 6.99 -17.06
N GLU A 226 -4.00 6.27 -17.87
CA GLU A 226 -5.06 6.84 -18.72
C GLU A 226 -6.30 7.25 -17.93
N PRO A 227 -6.88 6.41 -17.06
CA PRO A 227 -7.93 6.81 -16.13
C PRO A 227 -7.57 8.04 -15.29
N PHE A 228 -6.34 8.12 -14.77
CA PHE A 228 -5.89 9.29 -13.99
C PHE A 228 -5.77 10.54 -14.86
N ALA A 229 -5.27 10.40 -16.09
CA ALA A 229 -5.22 11.52 -17.02
C ALA A 229 -6.61 12.05 -17.39
N ALA A 230 -7.60 11.20 -17.51
CA ALA A 230 -8.99 11.60 -17.75
C ALA A 230 -9.65 12.28 -16.54
N ALA A 231 -9.30 11.83 -15.34
CA ALA A 231 -9.94 12.27 -14.09
C ALA A 231 -9.32 13.51 -13.45
N VAL A 232 -8.01 13.77 -13.67
CA VAL A 232 -7.31 14.93 -13.10
C VAL A 232 -7.51 16.15 -13.99
N ARG A 233 -7.91 17.28 -13.42
CA ARG A 233 -8.07 18.53 -14.18
C ARG A 233 -6.72 19.10 -14.68
N PRO A 234 -6.70 19.94 -15.71
CA PRO A 234 -5.51 20.72 -16.06
C PRO A 234 -4.98 21.47 -14.84
N GLY A 235 -3.66 21.42 -14.62
CA GLY A 235 -3.02 21.99 -13.42
C GLY A 235 -3.15 21.16 -12.15
N GLY A 236 -3.99 20.12 -12.12
CA GLY A 236 -4.08 19.15 -11.02
C GLY A 236 -2.84 18.26 -10.95
N ARG A 237 -2.78 17.42 -9.93
CA ARG A 237 -1.59 16.59 -9.63
C ARG A 237 -1.94 15.12 -9.44
N VAL A 238 -0.95 14.28 -9.64
CA VAL A 238 -0.94 12.90 -9.16
C VAL A 238 0.25 12.70 -8.22
N LEU A 239 0.03 12.07 -7.08
CA LEU A 239 1.04 11.64 -6.12
C LEU A 239 1.12 10.12 -6.17
N LEU A 240 2.21 9.60 -6.74
CA LEU A 240 2.41 8.18 -7.03
C LEU A 240 3.51 7.60 -6.16
N SER A 241 3.27 6.47 -5.52
CA SER A 241 4.24 5.75 -4.70
C SER A 241 3.99 4.23 -4.77
N GLY A 242 4.77 3.43 -4.03
CA GLY A 242 4.70 1.96 -4.13
C GLY A 242 5.59 1.41 -5.24
N LEU A 243 6.54 2.20 -5.72
CA LEU A 243 7.49 1.81 -6.77
C LEU A 243 8.93 1.91 -6.28
N LEU A 244 9.76 1.01 -6.76
CA LEU A 244 11.20 1.05 -6.58
C LEU A 244 11.82 2.15 -7.47
N VAL A 245 13.00 2.64 -7.07
CA VAL A 245 13.70 3.69 -7.82
C VAL A 245 13.97 3.29 -9.28
N GLU A 246 14.32 2.03 -9.54
CA GLU A 246 14.53 1.47 -10.88
C GLU A 246 13.26 1.41 -11.73
N GLN A 247 12.08 1.31 -11.14
CA GLN A 247 10.80 1.29 -11.85
C GLN A 247 10.31 2.68 -12.26
N ALA A 248 10.88 3.73 -11.65
CA ALA A 248 10.40 5.11 -11.82
C ALA A 248 10.51 5.62 -13.27
N ALA A 249 11.50 5.18 -14.04
CA ALA A 249 11.66 5.61 -15.43
C ALA A 249 10.46 5.19 -16.30
N LEU A 250 9.95 3.98 -16.11
CA LEU A 250 8.77 3.47 -16.80
C LEU A 250 7.53 4.28 -16.44
N VAL A 251 7.28 4.48 -15.14
CA VAL A 251 6.11 5.25 -14.64
C VAL A 251 6.17 6.68 -15.17
N LEU A 252 7.30 7.38 -15.02
CA LEU A 252 7.49 8.76 -15.51
C LEU A 252 7.22 8.87 -17.00
N SER A 253 7.80 7.99 -17.83
CA SER A 253 7.61 8.03 -19.28
C SER A 253 6.15 7.76 -19.68
N THR A 254 5.44 6.89 -18.95
CA THR A 254 4.03 6.59 -19.17
C THR A 254 3.15 7.79 -18.88
N TYR A 255 3.32 8.41 -17.71
CA TYR A 255 2.56 9.60 -17.33
C TYR A 255 2.89 10.83 -18.19
N ALA A 256 4.15 10.98 -18.62
CA ALA A 256 4.53 12.06 -19.57
C ALA A 256 3.77 11.95 -20.89
N ARG A 257 3.59 10.74 -21.44
CA ARG A 257 2.77 10.51 -22.66
C ARG A 257 1.28 10.82 -22.44
N ARG A 258 0.82 10.86 -21.20
CA ARG A 258 -0.56 11.23 -20.80
C ARG A 258 -0.70 12.71 -20.42
N GLY A 259 0.34 13.54 -20.65
CA GLY A 259 0.32 14.98 -20.40
C GLY A 259 0.56 15.35 -18.93
N PHE A 260 1.38 14.58 -18.22
CA PHE A 260 1.86 14.97 -16.90
C PHE A 260 3.34 15.39 -16.97
N ALA A 261 3.68 16.48 -16.30
CA ALA A 261 5.05 16.93 -16.10
C ALA A 261 5.54 16.53 -14.70
N PHE A 262 6.83 16.20 -14.60
CA PHE A 262 7.49 15.97 -13.33
C PHE A 262 7.54 17.27 -12.51
N GLU A 263 7.17 17.19 -11.22
CA GLU A 263 7.22 18.32 -10.28
C GLU A 263 8.21 18.05 -9.14
N ARG A 264 8.06 16.94 -8.43
CA ARG A 264 8.94 16.56 -7.31
C ARG A 264 9.11 15.05 -7.20
N ARG A 265 10.14 14.63 -6.46
CA ARG A 265 10.31 13.25 -5.99
C ARG A 265 10.87 13.22 -4.58
N LEU A 266 10.66 12.09 -3.92
CA LEU A 266 11.30 11.74 -2.66
C LEU A 266 11.72 10.28 -2.72
N ASP A 267 12.97 9.99 -2.38
CA ASP A 267 13.52 8.65 -2.33
C ASP A 267 13.81 8.30 -0.87
N LEU A 268 13.26 7.20 -0.40
CA LEU A 268 13.44 6.70 0.97
C LEU A 268 13.81 5.21 0.93
N GLU A 269 14.66 4.81 1.87
CA GLU A 269 15.09 3.42 2.00
C GLU A 269 14.27 2.70 3.07
N THR A 270 13.88 1.46 2.79
CA THR A 270 13.35 0.53 3.79
C THR A 270 13.61 -0.92 3.34
N GLY A 271 14.02 -1.77 4.27
CA GLY A 271 14.27 -3.17 4.00
C GLY A 271 15.39 -3.44 2.97
N GLY A 272 16.38 -2.55 2.87
CA GLY A 272 17.48 -2.68 1.89
C GLY A 272 17.12 -2.24 0.47
N ALA A 273 15.90 -1.76 0.24
CA ALA A 273 15.42 -1.27 -1.07
C ALA A 273 15.13 0.24 -1.02
N TRP A 274 15.41 0.92 -2.14
CA TRP A 274 15.09 2.33 -2.31
C TRP A 274 13.74 2.49 -3.02
N TRP A 275 12.83 3.17 -2.37
CA TRP A 275 11.49 3.46 -2.84
C TRP A 275 11.34 4.91 -3.23
N ARG A 276 10.59 5.15 -4.29
CA ARG A 276 10.36 6.49 -4.82
C ARG A 276 8.91 6.90 -4.73
N THR A 277 8.71 8.12 -4.28
CA THR A 277 7.43 8.84 -4.38
C THR A 277 7.57 9.95 -5.41
N LEU A 278 6.61 10.06 -6.32
CA LEU A 278 6.59 11.02 -7.43
C LEU A 278 5.39 11.96 -7.28
N LEU A 279 5.62 13.25 -7.46
CA LEU A 279 4.56 14.24 -7.67
C LEU A 279 4.65 14.75 -9.11
N LEU A 280 3.56 14.56 -9.83
CA LEU A 280 3.47 14.97 -11.24
C LEU A 280 2.28 15.94 -11.40
N ARG A 281 2.40 16.91 -12.31
CA ARG A 281 1.38 17.91 -12.59
C ARG A 281 0.78 17.70 -13.98
N ARG A 282 -0.54 17.76 -14.09
CA ARG A 282 -1.27 17.74 -15.36
C ARG A 282 -1.03 19.06 -16.12
N ILE A 283 -0.52 18.98 -17.34
CA ILE A 283 -0.28 20.13 -18.23
C ILE A 283 -1.58 20.51 -18.95
#